data_0228d3bc801e6dc45f6cab3da311746b
#
_entry.id   0228d3bc801e6dc45f6cab3da311746b
#
_cell.length_a   1.000
_cell.length_b   1.000
_cell.length_c   1.000
_cell.angle_alpha   90.00
_cell.angle_beta   90.00
_cell.angle_gamma   90.00
#
_symmetry.space_group_name_H-M   'P 1'
#
loop_
_entity.id
_entity.type
_entity.pdbx_description
1 polymer ?
#
loop_
_entity_poly.entity_id
_entity_poly.type
_entity_poly.pdbx_seq_one_letter_code
_entity_poly.pdbx_strand_id
1 'polypeptide(L)'
;MSDPGITVIGGAAGTRACTDALEAIAGRLERAARHLDDAAASLDRVLRLSRDTATWSPATAARLAAEAAPLRTRWGGLRARAAAAHDTARDLRTAAEVYRRAEADAAGAVRAAVVVVGSAIGEQGPLAALLAVELSVFGGVAAGLALLQARLLRAAPSPVGLALRWLSQERFASGFVARSLRGSGPLPELGPPHADTLQVGVLGLAAMLRALLPGRQPITLDPIPDAAGLFGFGGRLLGGPQLPGLAVAPAVGVKERGAAPRGTADVLRDIDDLYSATPGTVGVQRLDHADGTRSWVVTIPGTQSMGFGGPVPTDMASNLDAVSGRPSAMSEVVIQAMLRAGVGPDEAVALAGHSQGGLTAMQVAADPRVAAGFSVAAVVTAGAPVAGMSLPAGVQALHLEHLQDGVTALDGAHNPGVANRTTLVRDLGAGDKADRAAALSIAGSHELPGYVRTAELAERSTHPSVQRFDEALASVLGDGTAAVTDLRFVGVRTP
;
A
#
# COMPACT_ATOMS: atom_id res chain seq x y z
N MET A 1 9.43 -19.57 4.83
CA MET A 1 10.54 -18.75 5.39
C MET A 1 10.27 -17.33 4.93
N SER A 2 10.10 -16.38 5.82
CA SER A 2 10.02 -14.97 5.46
C SER A 2 11.37 -14.53 4.93
N ASP A 3 11.39 -13.97 3.72
CA ASP A 3 12.60 -13.42 3.12
C ASP A 3 13.04 -12.21 3.97
N PRO A 4 14.32 -12.16 4.41
CA PRO A 4 14.79 -11.04 5.20
C PRO A 4 14.70 -9.75 4.38
N GLY A 5 14.00 -8.75 4.89
CA GLY A 5 13.82 -7.46 4.24
C GLY A 5 12.47 -7.23 3.56
N ILE A 6 11.52 -8.18 3.66
CA ILE A 6 10.15 -7.99 3.16
C ILE A 6 9.18 -7.86 4.33
N THR A 7 8.34 -6.82 4.29
CA THR A 7 7.20 -6.62 5.20
C THR A 7 5.91 -6.58 4.39
N VAL A 8 4.89 -7.35 4.81
CA VAL A 8 3.56 -7.34 4.19
C VAL A 8 2.59 -6.63 5.12
N ILE A 9 1.84 -5.67 4.58
CA ILE A 9 0.86 -4.84 5.31
C ILE A 9 -0.49 -4.96 4.61
N GLY A 10 -1.57 -5.14 5.39
CA GLY A 10 -2.93 -5.23 4.87
C GLY A 10 -3.26 -6.54 4.17
N GLY A 11 -4.30 -6.52 3.34
CA GLY A 11 -4.84 -7.69 2.66
C GLY A 11 -5.69 -8.58 3.58
N ALA A 12 -6.09 -9.75 3.07
CA ALA A 12 -7.05 -10.63 3.73
C ALA A 12 -6.54 -11.26 5.04
N ALA A 13 -5.22 -11.30 5.26
CA ALA A 13 -4.62 -11.91 6.46
C ALA A 13 -4.39 -10.92 7.60
N GLY A 14 -4.67 -9.62 7.41
CA GLY A 14 -4.52 -8.60 8.46
C GLY A 14 -3.16 -7.92 8.51
N THR A 15 -3.06 -6.92 9.36
CA THR A 15 -1.98 -5.95 9.44
C THR A 15 -0.89 -6.36 10.43
N ARG A 16 0.38 -6.33 10.02
CA ARG A 16 1.61 -6.43 10.80
C ARG A 16 1.91 -7.76 11.53
N ALA A 17 3.13 -8.24 11.31
CA ALA A 17 3.65 -9.55 11.77
C ALA A 17 3.47 -9.87 13.26
N CYS A 18 3.39 -8.87 14.17
CA CYS A 18 3.21 -9.12 15.61
C CYS A 18 1.76 -9.47 15.98
N THR A 19 0.78 -8.74 15.44
CA THR A 19 -0.64 -8.99 15.72
C THR A 19 -1.11 -10.25 15.01
N ASP A 20 -0.61 -10.53 13.80
CA ASP A 20 -0.89 -11.76 13.05
C ASP A 20 -0.38 -13.00 13.78
N ALA A 21 0.81 -12.91 14.39
CA ALA A 21 1.34 -14.00 15.22
C ALA A 21 0.43 -14.28 16.43
N LEU A 22 -0.07 -13.25 17.11
CA LEU A 22 -1.02 -13.38 18.22
C LEU A 22 -2.32 -14.02 17.76
N GLU A 23 -2.88 -13.59 16.63
CA GLU A 23 -4.10 -14.16 16.07
C GLU A 23 -3.92 -15.61 15.59
N ALA A 24 -2.77 -15.92 14.97
CA ALA A 24 -2.44 -17.28 14.57
C ALA A 24 -2.30 -18.22 15.77
N ILE A 25 -1.69 -17.74 16.86
CA ILE A 25 -1.61 -18.50 18.14
C ILE A 25 -3.00 -18.68 18.72
N ALA A 26 -3.82 -17.64 18.78
CA ALA A 26 -5.20 -17.70 19.26
C ALA A 26 -6.02 -18.72 18.45
N GLY A 27 -5.90 -18.72 17.12
CA GLY A 27 -6.55 -19.70 16.25
C GLY A 27 -6.09 -21.15 16.50
N ARG A 28 -4.80 -21.37 16.78
CA ARG A 28 -4.29 -22.71 17.17
C ARG A 28 -4.84 -23.16 18.50
N LEU A 29 -4.89 -22.27 19.50
CA LEU A 29 -5.46 -22.58 20.83
C LEU A 29 -6.94 -22.92 20.75
N GLU A 30 -7.73 -22.22 19.94
CA GLU A 30 -9.13 -22.55 19.75
C GLU A 30 -9.36 -23.90 19.09
N ARG A 31 -8.54 -24.26 18.08
CA ARG A 31 -8.60 -25.61 17.51
C ARG A 31 -8.27 -26.67 18.55
N ALA A 32 -7.23 -26.45 19.34
CA ALA A 32 -6.85 -27.36 20.43
C ALA A 32 -7.96 -27.47 21.49
N ALA A 33 -8.59 -26.35 21.87
CA ALA A 33 -9.71 -26.31 22.79
C ALA A 33 -10.90 -27.13 22.29
N ARG A 34 -11.31 -26.96 21.03
CA ARG A 34 -12.38 -27.79 20.42
C ARG A 34 -12.05 -29.26 20.46
N HIS A 35 -10.82 -29.68 20.14
CA HIS A 35 -10.44 -31.10 20.24
C HIS A 35 -10.51 -31.66 21.68
N LEU A 36 -10.16 -30.81 22.68
CA LEU A 36 -10.30 -31.19 24.09
C LEU A 36 -11.76 -31.32 24.51
N ASP A 37 -12.64 -30.43 24.03
CA ASP A 37 -14.09 -30.50 24.27
C ASP A 37 -14.71 -31.77 23.62
N ASP A 38 -14.34 -32.08 22.38
CA ASP A 38 -14.77 -33.27 21.68
C ASP A 38 -14.29 -34.54 22.39
N ALA A 39 -13.05 -34.57 22.88
CA ALA A 39 -12.51 -35.66 23.67
C ALA A 39 -13.26 -35.81 25.01
N ALA A 40 -13.55 -34.71 25.70
CA ALA A 40 -14.34 -34.71 26.92
C ALA A 40 -15.76 -35.25 26.71
N ALA A 41 -16.43 -34.81 25.64
CA ALA A 41 -17.74 -35.27 25.27
C ALA A 41 -17.74 -36.79 24.91
N SER A 42 -16.70 -37.27 24.25
CA SER A 42 -16.52 -38.69 23.92
C SER A 42 -16.28 -39.51 25.18
N LEU A 43 -15.46 -39.03 26.10
CA LEU A 43 -15.26 -39.67 27.41
C LEU A 43 -16.57 -39.77 28.21
N ASP A 44 -17.35 -38.69 28.23
CA ASP A 44 -18.67 -38.71 28.90
C ASP A 44 -19.64 -39.71 28.25
N ARG A 45 -19.61 -39.88 26.91
CA ARG A 45 -20.40 -40.91 26.22
C ARG A 45 -19.99 -42.32 26.65
N VAL A 46 -18.68 -42.59 26.68
CA VAL A 46 -18.13 -43.90 27.12
C VAL A 46 -18.55 -44.19 28.56
N LEU A 47 -18.45 -43.20 29.45
CA LEU A 47 -18.85 -43.38 30.85
C LEU A 47 -20.36 -43.57 31.05
N ARG A 48 -21.22 -42.97 30.20
CA ARG A 48 -22.65 -43.27 30.18
C ARG A 48 -22.91 -44.70 29.76
N LEU A 49 -22.38 -45.11 28.60
CA LEU A 49 -22.52 -46.49 28.10
C LEU A 49 -22.00 -47.52 29.10
N SER A 50 -20.89 -47.27 29.78
CA SER A 50 -20.36 -48.11 30.83
C SER A 50 -21.33 -48.26 31.99
N ARG A 51 -22.01 -47.20 32.42
CA ARG A 51 -23.04 -47.23 33.47
C ARG A 51 -24.29 -48.03 33.04
N ASP A 52 -24.73 -47.81 31.78
CA ASP A 52 -25.93 -48.48 31.24
C ASP A 52 -25.70 -49.99 31.07
N THR A 53 -24.45 -50.40 30.82
CA THR A 53 -24.06 -51.82 30.68
C THR A 53 -23.59 -52.49 31.98
N ALA A 54 -23.52 -51.74 33.09
CA ALA A 54 -23.00 -52.22 34.37
C ALA A 54 -23.80 -53.39 34.96
N THR A 55 -25.10 -53.47 34.66
CA THR A 55 -25.98 -54.64 35.07
C THR A 55 -25.60 -55.90 34.35
N TRP A 56 -25.07 -55.85 33.15
CA TRP A 56 -24.70 -57.01 32.32
C TRP A 56 -23.23 -57.40 32.46
N SER A 57 -22.34 -56.42 32.70
CA SER A 57 -20.90 -56.65 32.85
C SER A 57 -20.29 -55.71 33.89
N PRO A 58 -20.54 -55.91 35.19
CA PRO A 58 -20.11 -54.99 36.24
C PRO A 58 -18.57 -54.84 36.33
N ALA A 59 -17.81 -55.90 36.08
CA ALA A 59 -16.35 -55.84 36.09
C ALA A 59 -15.77 -54.97 34.96
N THR A 60 -16.33 -55.03 33.75
CA THR A 60 -15.92 -54.20 32.61
C THR A 60 -16.29 -52.74 32.85
N ALA A 61 -17.48 -52.47 33.39
CA ALA A 61 -17.92 -51.11 33.73
C ALA A 61 -17.01 -50.47 34.80
N ALA A 62 -16.66 -51.22 35.84
CA ALA A 62 -15.74 -50.74 36.88
C ALA A 62 -14.35 -50.44 36.32
N ARG A 63 -13.82 -51.28 35.45
CA ARG A 63 -12.51 -51.07 34.80
C ARG A 63 -12.51 -49.82 33.90
N LEU A 64 -13.52 -49.65 33.05
CA LEU A 64 -13.67 -48.44 32.22
C LEU A 64 -13.79 -47.18 33.06
N ALA A 65 -14.55 -47.20 34.12
CA ALA A 65 -14.67 -46.08 35.05
C ALA A 65 -13.33 -45.71 35.72
N ALA A 66 -12.55 -46.72 36.12
CA ALA A 66 -11.23 -46.53 36.72
C ALA A 66 -10.22 -45.95 35.75
N GLU A 67 -10.22 -46.40 34.49
CA GLU A 67 -9.36 -45.87 33.44
C GLU A 67 -9.75 -44.43 33.01
N ALA A 68 -11.05 -44.13 33.04
CA ALA A 68 -11.53 -42.79 32.68
C ALA A 68 -11.42 -41.75 33.79
N ALA A 69 -11.39 -42.16 35.06
CA ALA A 69 -11.32 -41.23 36.20
C ALA A 69 -10.09 -40.26 36.16
N PRO A 70 -8.87 -40.71 35.84
CA PRO A 70 -7.72 -39.83 35.72
C PRO A 70 -7.87 -38.76 34.64
N LEU A 71 -8.54 -39.08 33.52
CA LEU A 71 -8.76 -38.12 32.42
C LEU A 71 -9.73 -37.02 32.78
N ARG A 72 -10.62 -37.26 33.76
CA ARG A 72 -11.55 -36.26 34.29
C ARG A 72 -10.94 -35.32 35.33
N THR A 73 -10.01 -35.83 36.14
CA THR A 73 -9.52 -35.14 37.33
C THR A 73 -8.07 -34.71 37.24
N ARG A 74 -7.25 -35.49 36.53
CA ARG A 74 -5.82 -35.19 36.42
C ARG A 74 -5.60 -33.87 35.66
N TRP A 75 -4.86 -32.93 36.28
CA TRP A 75 -4.55 -31.62 35.69
C TRP A 75 -5.79 -30.74 35.42
N GLY A 76 -6.82 -30.81 36.25
CA GLY A 76 -8.06 -30.05 36.12
C GLY A 76 -9.06 -30.60 35.11
N GLY A 77 -8.74 -31.75 34.44
CA GLY A 77 -9.61 -32.39 33.45
C GLY A 77 -9.60 -31.75 32.07
N LEU A 78 -10.11 -32.48 31.08
CA LEU A 78 -10.14 -32.07 29.69
C LEU A 78 -10.92 -30.76 29.47
N ARG A 79 -12.08 -30.62 30.13
CA ARG A 79 -12.95 -29.44 30.02
C ARG A 79 -12.30 -28.18 30.60
N ALA A 80 -11.61 -28.29 31.75
CA ALA A 80 -10.92 -27.15 32.32
C ALA A 80 -9.76 -26.65 31.44
N ARG A 81 -9.09 -27.60 30.76
CA ARG A 81 -8.05 -27.26 29.78
C ARG A 81 -8.61 -26.64 28.52
N ALA A 82 -9.74 -27.12 28.02
CA ALA A 82 -10.43 -26.50 26.90
C ALA A 82 -10.86 -25.08 27.24
N ALA A 83 -11.47 -24.88 28.43
CA ALA A 83 -11.84 -23.53 28.89
C ALA A 83 -10.62 -22.60 28.99
N ALA A 84 -9.53 -23.05 29.63
CA ALA A 84 -8.29 -22.26 29.72
C ALA A 84 -7.71 -21.90 28.34
N ALA A 85 -7.77 -22.82 27.37
CA ALA A 85 -7.31 -22.55 26.01
C ALA A 85 -8.22 -21.56 25.28
N HIS A 86 -9.54 -21.63 25.46
CA HIS A 86 -10.50 -20.64 24.94
C HIS A 86 -10.26 -19.26 25.55
N ASP A 87 -10.06 -19.18 26.88
CA ASP A 87 -9.80 -17.91 27.57
C ASP A 87 -8.49 -17.29 27.07
N THR A 88 -7.41 -18.06 27.01
CA THR A 88 -6.13 -17.59 26.48
C THR A 88 -6.24 -17.12 25.02
N ALA A 89 -7.00 -17.83 24.18
CA ALA A 89 -7.23 -17.41 22.79
C ALA A 89 -7.98 -16.08 22.72
N ARG A 90 -8.95 -15.85 23.59
CA ARG A 90 -9.70 -14.60 23.70
C ARG A 90 -8.80 -13.47 24.16
N ASP A 91 -7.97 -13.71 25.17
CA ASP A 91 -7.04 -12.71 25.71
C ASP A 91 -6.01 -12.27 24.66
N LEU A 92 -5.47 -13.23 23.86
CA LEU A 92 -4.55 -12.91 22.77
C LEU A 92 -5.19 -12.06 21.69
N ARG A 93 -6.45 -12.29 21.34
CA ARG A 93 -7.19 -11.43 20.38
C ARG A 93 -7.43 -10.04 20.94
N THR A 94 -7.81 -9.96 22.22
CA THR A 94 -7.98 -8.67 22.90
C THR A 94 -6.67 -7.90 22.91
N ALA A 95 -5.55 -8.55 23.22
CA ALA A 95 -4.23 -7.93 23.19
C ALA A 95 -3.86 -7.44 21.79
N ALA A 96 -4.09 -8.25 20.74
CA ALA A 96 -3.85 -7.88 19.35
C ALA A 96 -4.67 -6.64 18.95
N GLU A 97 -5.93 -6.57 19.34
CA GLU A 97 -6.79 -5.42 19.06
C GLU A 97 -6.36 -4.16 19.81
N VAL A 98 -6.02 -4.26 21.09
CA VAL A 98 -5.50 -3.13 21.89
C VAL A 98 -4.20 -2.60 21.27
N TYR A 99 -3.31 -3.49 20.81
CA TYR A 99 -2.07 -3.10 20.19
C TYR A 99 -2.30 -2.37 18.85
N ARG A 100 -3.19 -2.89 18.00
CA ARG A 100 -3.57 -2.21 16.74
C ARG A 100 -4.14 -0.82 16.97
N ARG A 101 -5.01 -0.66 17.98
CA ARG A 101 -5.57 0.65 18.34
C ARG A 101 -4.49 1.59 18.84
N ALA A 102 -3.63 1.14 19.74
CA ALA A 102 -2.57 1.97 20.29
C ALA A 102 -1.60 2.45 19.19
N GLU A 103 -1.26 1.60 18.22
CA GLU A 103 -0.44 1.99 17.08
C GLU A 103 -1.14 3.00 16.16
N ALA A 104 -2.43 2.79 15.87
CA ALA A 104 -3.22 3.71 15.07
C ALA A 104 -3.36 5.07 15.75
N ASP A 105 -3.60 5.09 17.06
CA ASP A 105 -3.70 6.32 17.86
C ASP A 105 -2.35 7.06 17.91
N ALA A 106 -1.24 6.35 18.07
CA ALA A 106 0.09 6.95 18.07
C ALA A 106 0.44 7.55 16.70
N ALA A 107 0.18 6.82 15.60
CA ALA A 107 0.38 7.32 14.25
C ALA A 107 -0.52 8.54 13.97
N GLY A 108 -1.79 8.49 14.40
CA GLY A 108 -2.72 9.61 14.32
C GLY A 108 -2.25 10.85 15.08
N ALA A 109 -1.71 10.67 16.30
CA ALA A 109 -1.16 11.76 17.10
C ALA A 109 0.06 12.42 16.45
N VAL A 110 0.99 11.64 15.90
CA VAL A 110 2.15 12.16 15.16
C VAL A 110 1.69 12.93 13.93
N ARG A 111 0.77 12.37 13.14
CA ARG A 111 0.20 13.02 11.95
C ARG A 111 -0.45 14.35 12.31
N ALA A 112 -1.28 14.37 13.36
CA ALA A 112 -1.93 15.59 13.83
C ALA A 112 -0.90 16.65 14.27
N ALA A 113 0.14 16.28 15.00
CA ALA A 113 1.19 17.20 15.43
C ALA A 113 1.93 17.82 14.23
N VAL A 114 2.29 17.00 13.23
CA VAL A 114 2.96 17.48 12.00
C VAL A 114 2.08 18.45 11.21
N VAL A 115 0.78 18.15 11.09
CA VAL A 115 -0.18 19.01 10.39
C VAL A 115 -0.35 20.34 11.11
N VAL A 116 -0.50 20.33 12.44
CA VAL A 116 -0.63 21.55 13.25
C VAL A 116 0.61 22.46 13.11
N VAL A 117 1.81 21.87 13.19
CA VAL A 117 3.07 22.61 13.01
C VAL A 117 3.18 23.18 11.62
N GLY A 118 2.92 22.39 10.57
CA GLY A 118 2.94 22.85 9.18
C GLY A 118 1.96 23.99 8.93
N SER A 119 0.72 23.85 9.43
CA SER A 119 -0.30 24.91 9.32
C SER A 119 0.11 26.21 10.01
N ALA A 120 0.65 26.09 11.23
CA ALA A 120 1.12 27.27 11.98
C ALA A 120 2.28 28.02 11.26
N ILE A 121 3.14 27.31 10.53
CA ILE A 121 4.17 27.90 9.69
C ILE A 121 3.53 28.64 8.50
N GLY A 122 2.57 28.01 7.82
CA GLY A 122 1.86 28.59 6.69
C GLY A 122 1.11 29.89 7.06
N GLU A 123 0.50 29.93 8.24
CA GLU A 123 -0.20 31.11 8.79
C GLU A 123 0.71 32.35 8.99
N GLN A 124 2.04 32.15 9.08
CA GLN A 124 3.01 33.27 9.14
C GLN A 124 3.20 33.99 7.80
N GLY A 125 2.58 33.52 6.75
CA GLY A 125 2.54 34.14 5.43
C GLY A 125 3.51 33.55 4.40
N PRO A 126 3.39 33.97 3.14
CA PRO A 126 4.07 33.36 2.01
C PRO A 126 5.60 33.42 2.08
N LEU A 127 6.18 34.46 2.72
CA LEU A 127 7.63 34.56 2.87
C LEU A 127 8.19 33.50 3.83
N ALA A 128 7.51 33.24 4.93
CA ALA A 128 7.89 32.19 5.88
C ALA A 128 7.77 30.79 5.24
N ALA A 129 6.72 30.59 4.45
CA ALA A 129 6.49 29.35 3.71
C ALA A 129 7.58 29.15 2.63
N LEU A 130 7.94 30.18 1.87
CA LEU A 130 9.00 30.14 0.85
C LEU A 130 10.35 29.78 1.48
N LEU A 131 10.71 30.43 2.59
CA LEU A 131 11.95 30.13 3.33
C LEU A 131 11.96 28.69 3.89
N ALA A 132 10.81 28.17 4.34
CA ALA A 132 10.71 26.78 4.79
C ALA A 132 10.86 25.78 3.64
N VAL A 133 10.35 26.10 2.44
CA VAL A 133 10.55 25.30 1.22
C VAL A 133 12.01 25.32 0.77
N GLU A 134 12.64 26.50 0.72
CA GLU A 134 14.07 26.61 0.37
C GLU A 134 14.96 25.85 1.36
N LEU A 135 14.71 25.99 2.67
CA LEU A 135 15.43 25.22 3.69
C LEU A 135 15.18 23.71 3.60
N SER A 136 13.98 23.29 3.16
CA SER A 136 13.65 21.88 2.95
C SER A 136 14.37 21.29 1.75
N VAL A 137 14.52 22.07 0.67
CA VAL A 137 15.16 21.62 -0.59
C VAL A 137 16.68 21.67 -0.50
N PHE A 138 17.25 22.66 0.19
CA PHE A 138 18.70 22.92 0.19
C PHE A 138 19.43 22.61 1.49
N GLY A 139 18.76 22.43 2.61
CA GLY A 139 19.45 22.31 3.91
C GLY A 139 18.84 21.33 4.90
N GLY A 140 17.84 20.60 4.46
CA GLY A 140 17.12 19.66 5.29
C GLY A 140 16.08 20.34 6.20
N VAL A 141 14.91 19.76 6.19
CA VAL A 141 13.74 20.06 7.07
C VAL A 141 14.17 20.27 8.54
N ALA A 142 15.26 19.61 8.94
CA ALA A 142 15.79 19.62 10.29
C ALA A 142 16.35 20.97 10.76
N ALA A 143 17.07 21.72 9.91
CA ALA A 143 17.62 23.02 10.30
C ALA A 143 16.52 24.10 10.37
N GLY A 144 15.54 24.03 9.45
CA GLY A 144 14.37 24.91 9.46
C GLY A 144 13.46 24.66 10.67
N LEU A 145 13.19 23.40 10.99
CA LEU A 145 12.44 23.02 12.18
C LEU A 145 13.16 23.38 13.48
N ALA A 146 14.49 23.21 13.56
CA ALA A 146 15.27 23.57 14.75
C ALA A 146 15.30 25.10 14.98
N LEU A 147 15.41 25.92 13.92
CA LEU A 147 15.36 27.37 14.01
C LEU A 147 13.96 27.89 14.39
N LEU A 148 12.92 27.29 13.82
CA LEU A 148 11.54 27.58 14.15
C LEU A 148 11.21 27.15 15.59
N GLN A 149 11.66 25.98 16.02
CA GLN A 149 11.57 25.47 17.37
C GLN A 149 12.21 26.44 18.38
N ALA A 150 13.38 26.97 18.08
CA ALA A 150 14.05 27.97 18.93
C ALA A 150 13.29 29.29 19.03
N ARG A 151 12.55 29.70 17.98
CA ARG A 151 11.69 30.90 18.00
C ARG A 151 10.36 30.67 18.71
N LEU A 152 9.69 29.54 18.46
CA LEU A 152 8.40 29.20 19.08
C LEU A 152 8.55 28.88 20.57
N LEU A 153 9.68 28.31 21.00
CA LEU A 153 9.97 28.07 22.42
C LEU A 153 10.17 29.35 23.22
N ARG A 154 10.47 30.49 22.56
CA ARG A 154 10.57 31.80 23.19
C ARG A 154 9.23 32.54 23.30
N ALA A 155 8.19 32.06 22.64
CA ALA A 155 6.98 32.86 22.39
C ALA A 155 5.73 32.46 23.18
N ALA A 156 5.74 31.54 24.12
CA ALA A 156 4.70 31.29 25.13
C ALA A 156 4.37 29.80 25.37
N PRO A 157 3.78 29.42 26.51
CA PRO A 157 3.37 28.05 26.81
C PRO A 157 2.05 27.73 26.09
N SER A 158 2.13 27.30 24.83
CA SER A 158 1.00 26.83 24.05
C SER A 158 1.00 25.29 23.98
N PRO A 159 -0.14 24.63 23.72
CA PRO A 159 -0.20 23.18 23.47
C PRO A 159 0.76 22.71 22.38
N VAL A 160 1.02 23.58 21.40
CA VAL A 160 2.02 23.37 20.32
C VAL A 160 3.44 23.33 20.88
N GLY A 161 3.77 24.19 21.85
CA GLY A 161 5.08 24.19 22.53
C GLY A 161 5.31 22.92 23.37
N LEU A 162 4.25 22.35 23.96
CA LEU A 162 4.30 21.07 24.67
C LEU A 162 4.48 19.88 23.74
N ALA A 163 3.79 19.85 22.60
CA ALA A 163 3.94 18.83 21.58
C ALA A 163 5.33 18.86 20.94
N LEU A 164 5.87 20.07 20.68
CA LEU A 164 7.24 20.26 20.17
C LEU A 164 8.30 19.87 21.20
N ARG A 165 8.09 20.11 22.50
CA ARG A 165 8.97 19.64 23.57
C ARG A 165 8.99 18.12 23.63
N TRP A 166 7.85 17.46 23.51
CA TRP A 166 7.73 16.01 23.51
C TRP A 166 8.48 15.42 22.31
N LEU A 167 8.24 15.97 21.09
CA LEU A 167 8.97 15.56 19.87
C LEU A 167 10.49 15.80 19.95
N SER A 168 10.94 16.83 20.71
CA SER A 168 12.36 17.15 20.87
C SER A 168 13.09 16.32 21.94
N GLN A 169 12.36 15.80 22.92
CA GLN A 169 12.93 14.99 24.00
C GLN A 169 13.04 13.50 23.67
N GLU A 170 12.25 13.03 22.74
CA GLU A 170 12.33 11.65 22.27
C GLU A 170 13.47 11.46 21.26
N ARG A 171 14.13 10.28 21.29
CA ARG A 171 15.20 9.86 20.38
C ARG A 171 14.83 10.00 18.88
N PHE A 172 13.56 10.28 18.59
CA PHE A 172 13.01 10.49 17.24
C PHE A 172 13.57 11.77 16.59
N ALA A 173 13.58 12.92 17.29
CA ALA A 173 14.09 14.17 16.73
C ALA A 173 15.60 14.11 16.49
N SER A 174 16.37 13.52 17.41
CA SER A 174 17.82 13.37 17.26
C SER A 174 18.20 12.39 16.15
N GLY A 175 17.44 11.31 15.97
CA GLY A 175 17.65 10.36 14.89
C GLY A 175 17.20 10.89 13.52
N PHE A 176 16.12 11.69 13.48
CA PHE A 176 15.62 12.36 12.28
C PHE A 176 16.57 13.46 11.82
N VAL A 177 16.94 14.38 12.72
CA VAL A 177 17.89 15.48 12.44
C VAL A 177 19.26 14.93 12.06
N ALA A 178 19.78 13.94 12.78
CA ALA A 178 21.06 13.35 12.46
C ALA A 178 21.06 12.57 11.14
N ARG A 179 19.94 11.97 10.72
CA ARG A 179 19.81 11.30 9.41
C ARG A 179 19.60 12.29 8.26
N SER A 180 18.78 13.31 8.44
CA SER A 180 18.56 14.37 7.43
C SER A 180 19.80 15.23 7.19
N LEU A 181 20.53 15.57 8.24
CA LEU A 181 21.81 16.31 8.11
C LEU A 181 22.93 15.45 7.50
N ARG A 182 22.90 14.13 7.69
CA ARG A 182 23.90 13.24 7.12
C ARG A 182 23.66 12.93 5.63
N GLY A 183 22.42 13.04 5.14
CA GLY A 183 22.07 12.91 3.70
C GLY A 183 22.44 14.10 2.84
N SER A 184 22.80 15.26 3.43
CA SER A 184 23.17 16.49 2.71
C SER A 184 24.69 16.78 2.73
N GLY A 185 25.52 15.91 3.28
CA GLY A 185 26.98 16.07 3.34
C GLY A 185 27.73 15.25 2.28
N PRO A 186 29.00 15.57 2.02
CA PRO A 186 29.85 14.86 1.05
C PRO A 186 30.33 13.47 1.54
N LEU A 187 29.58 12.82 2.41
CA LEU A 187 29.88 11.50 2.93
C LEU A 187 29.11 10.43 2.15
N PRO A 188 29.76 9.63 1.30
CA PRO A 188 29.13 8.67 0.40
C PRO A 188 28.56 7.42 1.09
N GLU A 189 28.50 7.39 2.42
CA GLU A 189 28.11 6.18 3.17
C GLU A 189 26.67 6.17 3.68
N LEU A 190 25.87 7.23 3.39
CA LEU A 190 24.52 7.34 3.89
C LEU A 190 23.55 7.41 2.70
N GLY A 191 22.84 6.33 2.51
CA GLY A 191 21.76 6.23 1.51
C GLY A 191 20.66 7.29 1.70
N PRO A 192 19.74 7.42 0.73
CA PRO A 192 18.62 8.36 0.78
C PRO A 192 17.78 8.11 2.05
N PRO A 193 17.09 9.13 2.58
CA PRO A 193 16.19 8.95 3.71
C PRO A 193 15.11 7.95 3.34
N HIS A 194 14.74 7.08 4.28
CA HIS A 194 13.66 6.13 4.07
C HIS A 194 12.34 6.85 3.77
N ALA A 195 11.45 6.21 3.00
CA ALA A 195 10.15 6.72 2.62
C ALA A 195 9.34 7.21 3.84
N ASP A 196 9.35 6.48 4.95
CA ASP A 196 8.68 6.86 6.20
C ASP A 196 9.09 8.25 6.73
N THR A 197 10.38 8.58 6.59
CA THR A 197 10.89 9.90 7.00
C THR A 197 10.42 11.00 6.06
N LEU A 198 10.39 10.72 4.76
CA LEU A 198 9.92 11.65 3.74
C LEU A 198 8.42 11.90 3.85
N GLN A 199 7.61 10.91 4.18
CA GLN A 199 6.16 11.06 4.39
C GLN A 199 5.84 12.14 5.42
N VAL A 200 6.54 12.16 6.55
CA VAL A 200 6.37 13.17 7.59
C VAL A 200 6.68 14.58 7.05
N GLY A 201 7.75 14.72 6.27
CA GLY A 201 8.14 15.99 5.65
C GLY A 201 7.11 16.49 4.63
N VAL A 202 6.64 15.60 3.76
CA VAL A 202 5.61 15.89 2.74
C VAL A 202 4.30 16.31 3.40
N LEU A 203 3.86 15.62 4.44
CA LEU A 203 2.65 15.97 5.19
C LEU A 203 2.76 17.36 5.82
N GLY A 204 3.89 17.68 6.44
CA GLY A 204 4.14 19.01 7.04
C GLY A 204 4.15 20.13 5.99
N LEU A 205 4.80 19.90 4.84
CA LEU A 205 4.81 20.83 3.73
C LEU A 205 3.40 21.06 3.15
N ALA A 206 2.62 19.98 2.98
CA ALA A 206 1.25 20.07 2.49
C ALA A 206 0.35 20.87 3.44
N ALA A 207 0.48 20.66 4.75
CA ALA A 207 -0.24 21.42 5.76
C ALA A 207 0.12 22.91 5.75
N MET A 208 1.40 23.22 5.59
CA MET A 208 1.89 24.60 5.45
C MET A 208 1.29 25.28 4.21
N LEU A 209 1.34 24.64 3.05
CA LEU A 209 0.82 25.19 1.81
C LEU A 209 -0.70 25.38 1.85
N ARG A 210 -1.42 24.44 2.47
CA ARG A 210 -2.86 24.55 2.67
C ARG A 210 -3.21 25.78 3.51
N ALA A 211 -2.42 26.10 4.53
CA ALA A 211 -2.64 27.28 5.38
C ALA A 211 -2.45 28.62 4.62
N LEU A 212 -1.82 28.60 3.44
CA LEU A 212 -1.71 29.77 2.56
C LEU A 212 -2.94 30.01 1.69
N LEU A 213 -3.89 29.06 1.63
CA LEU A 213 -5.12 29.24 0.87
C LEU A 213 -5.99 30.36 1.48
N PRO A 214 -6.64 31.20 0.67
CA PRO A 214 -7.47 32.27 1.19
C PRO A 214 -8.68 31.75 1.94
N GLY A 215 -8.99 32.40 3.06
CA GLY A 215 -10.07 32.01 3.97
C GLY A 215 -9.57 31.13 5.13
N ARG A 216 -10.27 31.20 6.29
CA ARG A 216 -9.97 30.29 7.41
C ARG A 216 -10.47 28.90 7.09
N GLN A 217 -9.58 28.07 6.55
CA GLN A 217 -9.88 26.67 6.33
C GLN A 217 -9.70 25.87 7.63
N PRO A 218 -10.62 24.95 7.97
CA PRO A 218 -10.44 24.09 9.13
C PRO A 218 -9.17 23.24 8.96
N ILE A 219 -8.43 23.01 10.05
CA ILE A 219 -7.29 22.09 10.03
C ILE A 219 -7.80 20.70 9.67
N THR A 220 -7.22 20.08 8.66
CA THR A 220 -7.51 18.71 8.25
C THR A 220 -6.29 17.83 8.50
N LEU A 221 -6.50 16.59 8.86
CA LEU A 221 -5.43 15.59 9.03
C LEU A 221 -4.90 15.06 7.68
N ASP A 222 -5.54 15.41 6.57
CA ASP A 222 -5.09 15.08 5.22
C ASP A 222 -5.03 16.33 4.35
N PRO A 223 -3.94 17.13 4.43
CA PRO A 223 -3.75 18.34 3.62
C PRO A 223 -3.21 18.06 2.22
N ILE A 224 -2.84 16.82 1.90
CA ILE A 224 -2.16 16.45 0.65
C ILE A 224 -3.00 16.78 -0.60
N PRO A 225 -4.30 16.42 -0.68
CA PRO A 225 -5.11 16.73 -1.86
C PRO A 225 -5.20 18.24 -2.14
N ASP A 226 -5.36 19.05 -1.10
CA ASP A 226 -5.44 20.51 -1.22
C ASP A 226 -4.12 21.11 -1.70
N ALA A 227 -2.99 20.66 -1.12
CA ALA A 227 -1.66 21.09 -1.53
C ALA A 227 -1.35 20.67 -2.97
N ALA A 228 -1.65 19.45 -3.37
CA ALA A 228 -1.49 18.97 -4.74
C ALA A 228 -2.34 19.81 -5.72
N GLY A 229 -3.58 20.15 -5.32
CA GLY A 229 -4.44 21.03 -6.09
C GLY A 229 -3.85 22.43 -6.29
N LEU A 230 -3.27 23.02 -5.24
CA LEU A 230 -2.63 24.32 -5.28
C LEU A 230 -1.38 24.31 -6.18
N PHE A 231 -0.52 23.30 -6.04
CA PHE A 231 0.64 23.11 -6.90
C PHE A 231 0.26 22.91 -8.36
N GLY A 232 -0.76 22.09 -8.62
CA GLY A 232 -1.28 21.86 -9.96
C GLY A 232 -1.82 23.14 -10.61
N PHE A 233 -2.53 23.97 -9.85
CA PHE A 233 -2.98 25.29 -10.32
C PHE A 233 -1.82 26.21 -10.64
N GLY A 234 -0.85 26.35 -9.72
CA GLY A 234 0.34 27.18 -9.93
C GLY A 234 1.18 26.70 -11.11
N GLY A 235 1.40 25.39 -11.22
CA GLY A 235 2.13 24.78 -12.34
C GLY A 235 1.47 25.03 -13.70
N ARG A 236 0.13 24.96 -13.77
CA ARG A 236 -0.62 25.29 -14.99
C ARG A 236 -0.54 26.77 -15.34
N LEU A 237 -0.58 27.64 -14.33
CA LEU A 237 -0.46 29.09 -14.56
C LEU A 237 0.92 29.47 -15.14
N LEU A 238 1.98 28.79 -14.69
CA LEU A 238 3.36 29.06 -15.09
C LEU A 238 3.82 28.17 -16.26
N GLY A 239 3.16 27.04 -16.50
CA GLY A 239 3.59 25.98 -17.41
C GLY A 239 3.26 26.18 -18.88
N GLY A 240 2.65 27.30 -19.26
CA GLY A 240 2.27 27.61 -20.65
C GLY A 240 0.82 27.24 -20.99
N PRO A 241 0.43 27.24 -22.26
CA PRO A 241 -0.94 27.04 -22.70
C PRO A 241 -1.44 25.66 -22.30
N GLN A 242 -2.64 25.64 -21.69
CA GLN A 242 -3.32 24.38 -21.33
C GLN A 242 -4.02 23.81 -22.55
N LEU A 243 -3.85 22.52 -22.77
CA LEU A 243 -4.51 21.79 -23.85
C LEU A 243 -5.73 21.05 -23.28
N PRO A 244 -6.98 21.55 -23.52
CA PRO A 244 -8.18 20.99 -22.89
C PRO A 244 -8.69 19.72 -23.56
N GLY A 245 -8.35 19.49 -24.82
CA GLY A 245 -8.75 18.30 -25.57
C GLY A 245 -7.87 17.10 -25.25
N LEU A 246 -8.40 15.90 -25.50
CA LEU A 246 -7.66 14.66 -25.40
C LEU A 246 -8.01 13.77 -26.60
N ALA A 247 -7.00 13.35 -27.32
CA ALA A 247 -7.11 12.37 -28.38
C ALA A 247 -6.42 11.06 -27.94
N VAL A 248 -7.06 9.94 -28.17
CA VAL A 248 -6.49 8.60 -27.94
C VAL A 248 -6.56 7.85 -29.27
N ALA A 249 -5.44 7.37 -29.76
CA ALA A 249 -5.36 6.64 -31.03
C ALA A 249 -4.61 5.32 -30.84
N PRO A 250 -4.91 4.29 -31.66
CA PRO A 250 -4.05 3.11 -31.72
C PRO A 250 -2.63 3.53 -32.09
N ALA A 251 -1.65 3.08 -31.32
CA ALA A 251 -0.25 3.20 -31.69
C ALA A 251 0.04 2.19 -32.83
N VAL A 252 0.93 2.57 -33.73
CA VAL A 252 1.29 1.71 -34.86
C VAL A 252 2.01 0.46 -34.34
N GLY A 253 1.47 -0.73 -34.63
CA GLY A 253 2.05 -2.02 -34.33
C GLY A 253 1.26 -2.83 -33.28
N VAL A 254 0.22 -3.52 -33.76
CA VAL A 254 -0.32 -4.68 -33.04
C VAL A 254 0.74 -5.79 -33.12
N LYS A 255 1.22 -6.29 -31.99
CA LYS A 255 2.12 -7.45 -31.94
C LYS A 255 1.37 -8.65 -31.41
N GLU A 256 1.34 -9.73 -32.13
CA GLU A 256 1.10 -11.04 -31.53
C GLU A 256 2.29 -11.35 -30.61
N ARG A 257 2.04 -11.60 -29.35
CA ARG A 257 3.08 -11.92 -28.38
C ARG A 257 3.18 -13.43 -28.21
N GLY A 258 4.39 -13.97 -28.13
CA GLY A 258 4.61 -15.41 -28.05
C GLY A 258 4.25 -16.08 -26.74
N ALA A 259 4.02 -15.31 -25.64
CA ALA A 259 3.65 -15.87 -24.34
C ALA A 259 2.81 -14.89 -23.53
N ALA A 260 1.80 -15.40 -22.86
CA ALA A 260 1.00 -14.66 -21.89
C ALA A 260 1.82 -14.37 -20.62
N PRO A 261 1.57 -13.22 -19.92
CA PRO A 261 2.17 -12.97 -18.63
C PRO A 261 1.69 -14.03 -17.62
N ARG A 262 2.60 -14.50 -16.76
CA ARG A 262 2.34 -15.57 -15.80
C ARG A 262 2.16 -15.08 -14.37
N GLY A 263 2.52 -13.84 -14.11
CA GLY A 263 2.44 -13.24 -12.80
C GLY A 263 2.72 -11.75 -12.79
N THR A 264 2.83 -11.18 -11.61
CA THR A 264 3.06 -9.75 -11.38
C THR A 264 4.36 -9.27 -12.02
N ALA A 265 5.43 -10.07 -11.96
CA ALA A 265 6.74 -9.70 -12.51
C ALA A 265 6.70 -9.55 -14.03
N ASP A 266 5.99 -10.45 -14.74
CA ASP A 266 5.84 -10.36 -16.19
C ASP A 266 5.03 -9.13 -16.58
N VAL A 267 3.95 -8.84 -15.87
CA VAL A 267 3.12 -7.64 -16.08
C VAL A 267 3.94 -6.35 -15.87
N LEU A 268 4.85 -6.33 -14.88
CA LEU A 268 5.74 -5.18 -14.68
C LEU A 268 6.80 -5.04 -15.80
N ARG A 269 7.31 -6.16 -16.34
CA ARG A 269 8.21 -6.11 -17.52
C ARG A 269 7.51 -5.52 -18.74
N ASP A 270 6.21 -5.78 -18.90
CA ASP A 270 5.42 -5.18 -19.97
C ASP A 270 5.25 -3.67 -19.81
N ILE A 271 5.25 -3.15 -18.57
CA ILE A 271 5.32 -1.69 -18.34
C ILE A 271 6.68 -1.13 -18.73
N ASP A 272 7.79 -1.86 -18.49
CA ASP A 272 9.13 -1.41 -18.83
C ASP A 272 9.28 -1.20 -20.36
N ASP A 273 8.69 -2.08 -21.14
CA ASP A 273 8.63 -1.94 -22.61
C ASP A 273 7.96 -0.64 -23.09
N LEU A 274 7.02 -0.08 -22.31
CA LEU A 274 6.32 1.15 -22.66
C LEU A 274 7.19 2.41 -22.53
N TYR A 275 8.25 2.37 -21.73
CA TYR A 275 9.17 3.51 -21.60
C TYR A 275 9.99 3.77 -22.87
N SER A 276 10.13 2.74 -23.74
CA SER A 276 10.74 2.88 -25.06
C SER A 276 9.76 3.31 -26.15
N ALA A 277 8.45 3.33 -25.87
CA ALA A 277 7.40 3.74 -26.78
C ALA A 277 7.22 5.28 -26.81
N THR A 278 6.35 5.76 -27.70
CA THR A 278 5.93 7.19 -27.69
C THR A 278 5.36 7.55 -26.32
N PRO A 279 5.81 8.68 -25.71
CA PRO A 279 5.26 9.12 -24.42
C PRO A 279 3.72 9.25 -24.44
N GLY A 280 3.06 8.80 -23.36
CA GLY A 280 1.60 8.72 -23.28
C GLY A 280 1.01 7.42 -23.82
N THR A 281 1.85 6.43 -24.18
CA THR A 281 1.39 5.10 -24.62
C THR A 281 1.00 4.25 -23.41
N VAL A 282 -0.15 3.56 -23.54
CA VAL A 282 -0.61 2.50 -22.62
C VAL A 282 -0.71 1.18 -23.40
N GLY A 283 -0.41 0.07 -22.72
CA GLY A 283 -0.61 -1.27 -23.24
C GLY A 283 -1.98 -1.82 -22.85
N VAL A 284 -2.66 -2.48 -23.77
CA VAL A 284 -3.90 -3.21 -23.51
C VAL A 284 -3.74 -4.59 -24.15
N GLN A 285 -3.45 -5.59 -23.33
CA GLN A 285 -3.25 -6.96 -23.81
C GLN A 285 -4.56 -7.72 -23.71
N ARG A 286 -5.01 -8.29 -24.82
CA ARG A 286 -6.10 -9.24 -24.85
C ARG A 286 -5.53 -10.67 -24.70
N LEU A 287 -6.09 -11.39 -23.76
CA LEU A 287 -5.79 -12.80 -23.50
C LEU A 287 -6.97 -13.65 -23.97
N ASP A 288 -6.77 -14.42 -25.03
CA ASP A 288 -7.77 -15.35 -25.54
C ASP A 288 -7.48 -16.74 -24.96
N HIS A 289 -8.29 -17.20 -24.02
CA HIS A 289 -8.10 -18.46 -23.30
C HIS A 289 -8.60 -19.67 -24.10
N ALA A 290 -8.07 -20.86 -23.81
CA ALA A 290 -8.40 -22.09 -24.52
C ALA A 290 -9.89 -22.51 -24.37
N ASP A 291 -10.57 -22.05 -23.31
CA ASP A 291 -11.98 -22.29 -23.06
C ASP A 291 -12.91 -21.31 -23.81
N GLY A 292 -12.34 -20.40 -24.60
CA GLY A 292 -13.06 -19.38 -25.37
C GLY A 292 -13.39 -18.11 -24.59
N THR A 293 -13.01 -18.02 -23.33
CA THR A 293 -13.16 -16.77 -22.54
C THR A 293 -12.04 -15.77 -22.90
N ARG A 294 -12.27 -14.50 -22.60
CA ARG A 294 -11.30 -13.42 -22.77
C ARG A 294 -11.08 -12.68 -21.48
N SER A 295 -9.86 -12.22 -21.31
CA SER A 295 -9.48 -11.32 -20.22
C SER A 295 -8.45 -10.29 -20.72
N TRP A 296 -8.12 -9.32 -19.87
CA TRP A 296 -7.35 -8.17 -20.29
C TRP A 296 -6.33 -7.74 -19.23
N VAL A 297 -5.14 -7.39 -19.70
CA VAL A 297 -4.12 -6.75 -18.85
C VAL A 297 -3.85 -5.36 -19.41
N VAL A 298 -4.02 -4.34 -18.57
CA VAL A 298 -3.75 -2.95 -18.93
C VAL A 298 -2.51 -2.47 -18.20
N THR A 299 -1.50 -2.06 -18.96
CA THR A 299 -0.19 -1.62 -18.44
C THR A 299 -0.01 -0.13 -18.67
N ILE A 300 0.43 0.58 -17.62
CA ILE A 300 0.43 2.03 -17.55
C ILE A 300 1.81 2.51 -17.09
N PRO A 301 2.55 3.28 -17.92
CA PRO A 301 3.87 3.78 -17.56
C PRO A 301 3.77 4.92 -16.53
N GLY A 302 4.90 5.23 -15.91
CA GLY A 302 5.05 6.38 -15.03
C GLY A 302 5.18 7.69 -15.77
N THR A 303 5.60 8.74 -15.04
CA THR A 303 5.80 10.09 -15.56
C THR A 303 6.88 10.11 -16.65
N GLN A 304 6.55 10.63 -17.82
CA GLN A 304 7.46 10.77 -18.97
C GLN A 304 7.72 12.24 -19.33
N SER A 305 7.00 13.16 -18.69
CA SER A 305 7.19 14.62 -18.86
C SER A 305 7.07 15.32 -17.51
N MET A 306 8.01 16.23 -17.23
CA MET A 306 7.96 17.09 -16.04
C MET A 306 7.12 18.35 -16.26
N GLY A 307 6.45 18.48 -17.39
CA GLY A 307 5.58 19.60 -17.72
C GLY A 307 4.23 19.59 -16.99
N PHE A 308 3.50 20.70 -17.11
CA PHE A 308 2.17 20.88 -16.53
C PHE A 308 1.16 21.22 -17.62
N GLY A 309 0.53 20.20 -18.23
CA GLY A 309 -0.55 20.39 -19.20
C GLY A 309 -0.12 20.47 -20.67
N GLY A 310 1.11 20.08 -21.00
CA GLY A 310 1.59 19.93 -22.38
C GLY A 310 0.92 18.73 -23.10
N PRO A 311 1.36 18.43 -24.36
CA PRO A 311 0.72 17.41 -25.18
C PRO A 311 0.82 15.99 -24.60
N VAL A 312 1.85 15.69 -23.82
CA VAL A 312 2.07 14.39 -23.20
C VAL A 312 1.24 14.25 -21.92
N PRO A 313 0.26 13.32 -21.81
CA PRO A 313 -0.58 13.21 -20.63
C PRO A 313 0.11 12.52 -19.45
N THR A 314 1.23 11.82 -19.65
CA THR A 314 2.08 11.27 -18.59
C THR A 314 2.99 12.36 -17.99
N ASP A 315 2.39 13.42 -17.44
CA ASP A 315 3.08 14.61 -16.94
C ASP A 315 2.75 14.91 -15.47
N MET A 316 3.41 15.95 -14.91
CA MET A 316 3.20 16.38 -13.52
C MET A 316 1.79 16.90 -13.28
N ALA A 317 1.08 17.44 -14.30
CA ALA A 317 -0.31 17.84 -14.13
C ALA A 317 -1.21 16.65 -13.82
N SER A 318 -1.04 15.53 -14.53
CA SER A 318 -1.78 14.29 -14.25
C SER A 318 -1.46 13.70 -12.88
N ASN A 319 -0.20 13.78 -12.41
CA ASN A 319 0.15 13.38 -11.05
C ASN A 319 -0.62 14.17 -9.99
N LEU A 320 -0.59 15.50 -10.11
CA LEU A 320 -1.22 16.37 -9.12
C LEU A 320 -2.75 16.30 -9.17
N ASP A 321 -3.33 16.10 -10.35
CA ASP A 321 -4.77 15.83 -10.48
C ASP A 321 -5.12 14.53 -9.75
N ALA A 322 -4.37 13.44 -9.98
CA ALA A 322 -4.61 12.16 -9.33
C ALA A 322 -4.51 12.26 -7.80
N VAL A 323 -3.43 12.84 -7.26
CA VAL A 323 -3.24 13.02 -5.82
C VAL A 323 -4.28 13.94 -5.20
N SER A 324 -4.77 14.94 -5.95
CA SER A 324 -5.84 15.85 -5.47
C SER A 324 -7.26 15.27 -5.60
N GLY A 325 -7.40 14.01 -6.01
CA GLY A 325 -8.69 13.35 -6.19
C GLY A 325 -9.47 13.79 -7.43
N ARG A 326 -8.85 14.53 -8.36
CA ARG A 326 -9.46 14.93 -9.64
C ARG A 326 -9.13 13.91 -10.72
N PRO A 327 -10.04 13.68 -11.69
CA PRO A 327 -9.73 12.86 -12.85
C PRO A 327 -8.48 13.39 -13.57
N SER A 328 -7.51 12.53 -13.82
CA SER A 328 -6.30 12.88 -14.57
C SER A 328 -6.49 12.63 -16.06
N ALA A 329 -5.72 13.32 -16.91
CA ALA A 329 -5.75 13.03 -18.33
C ALA A 329 -5.33 11.59 -18.63
N MET A 330 -4.42 11.01 -17.84
CA MET A 330 -4.02 9.62 -18.00
C MET A 330 -5.11 8.62 -17.63
N SER A 331 -5.94 8.88 -16.62
CA SER A 331 -7.08 7.99 -16.33
C SER A 331 -8.07 7.95 -17.48
N GLU A 332 -8.31 9.09 -18.13
CA GLU A 332 -9.18 9.15 -19.31
C GLU A 332 -8.54 8.43 -20.53
N VAL A 333 -7.22 8.56 -20.72
CA VAL A 333 -6.50 7.79 -21.78
C VAL A 333 -6.72 6.30 -21.60
N VAL A 334 -6.57 5.78 -20.37
CA VAL A 334 -6.74 4.35 -20.08
C VAL A 334 -8.18 3.90 -20.34
N ILE A 335 -9.17 4.65 -19.85
CA ILE A 335 -10.59 4.31 -20.08
C ILE A 335 -10.90 4.28 -21.58
N GLN A 336 -10.45 5.28 -22.33
CA GLN A 336 -10.65 5.34 -23.79
C GLN A 336 -9.90 4.20 -24.51
N ALA A 337 -8.72 3.82 -24.05
CA ALA A 337 -7.96 2.70 -24.61
C ALA A 337 -8.71 1.37 -24.39
N MET A 338 -9.24 1.12 -23.20
CA MET A 338 -10.05 -0.07 -22.90
C MET A 338 -11.30 -0.15 -23.79
N LEU A 339 -12.03 0.97 -23.93
CA LEU A 339 -13.21 1.04 -24.80
C LEU A 339 -12.84 0.74 -26.27
N ARG A 340 -11.76 1.33 -26.78
CA ARG A 340 -11.30 1.15 -28.16
C ARG A 340 -10.72 -0.23 -28.43
N ALA A 341 -10.14 -0.86 -27.41
CA ALA A 341 -9.68 -2.26 -27.48
C ALA A 341 -10.86 -3.25 -27.55
N GLY A 342 -12.07 -2.81 -27.15
CA GLY A 342 -13.25 -3.66 -27.14
C GLY A 342 -13.36 -4.52 -25.88
N VAL A 343 -12.85 -4.04 -24.74
CA VAL A 343 -13.00 -4.73 -23.44
C VAL A 343 -14.50 -4.86 -23.11
N GLY A 344 -14.95 -6.09 -22.92
CA GLY A 344 -16.34 -6.40 -22.59
C GLY A 344 -16.64 -6.24 -21.10
N PRO A 345 -17.95 -6.03 -20.72
CA PRO A 345 -18.31 -5.78 -19.32
C PRO A 345 -18.09 -6.98 -18.39
N ASP A 346 -18.16 -8.21 -18.91
CA ASP A 346 -18.00 -9.44 -18.15
C ASP A 346 -16.59 -10.05 -18.29
N GLU A 347 -15.71 -9.36 -19.02
CA GLU A 347 -14.33 -9.81 -19.24
C GLU A 347 -13.43 -9.28 -18.11
N ALA A 348 -12.72 -10.19 -17.44
CA ALA A 348 -11.88 -9.83 -16.29
C ALA A 348 -10.69 -8.95 -16.73
N VAL A 349 -10.43 -7.89 -15.95
CA VAL A 349 -9.38 -6.91 -16.23
C VAL A 349 -8.41 -6.83 -15.05
N ALA A 350 -7.10 -6.86 -15.33
CA ALA A 350 -6.05 -6.45 -14.42
C ALA A 350 -5.46 -5.10 -14.87
N LEU A 351 -5.34 -4.15 -13.94
CA LEU A 351 -4.69 -2.87 -14.16
C LEU A 351 -3.31 -2.87 -13.48
N ALA A 352 -2.27 -2.50 -14.17
CA ALA A 352 -0.93 -2.42 -13.59
C ALA A 352 -0.24 -1.12 -13.96
N GLY A 353 0.41 -0.49 -12.98
CA GLY A 353 1.09 0.77 -13.21
C GLY A 353 2.31 1.00 -12.34
N HIS A 354 3.29 1.68 -12.91
CA HIS A 354 4.50 2.13 -12.22
C HIS A 354 4.41 3.63 -11.96
N SER A 355 4.79 4.07 -10.75
CA SER A 355 4.83 5.50 -10.43
C SER A 355 3.46 6.18 -10.69
N GLN A 356 3.40 7.20 -11.55
CA GLN A 356 2.15 7.81 -12.04
C GLN A 356 1.16 6.78 -12.59
N GLY A 357 1.66 5.73 -13.26
CA GLY A 357 0.80 4.66 -13.78
C GLY A 357 0.05 3.94 -12.67
N GLY A 358 0.64 3.79 -11.48
CA GLY A 358 -0.01 3.23 -10.31
C GLY A 358 -1.13 4.14 -9.76
N LEU A 359 -0.90 5.46 -9.71
CA LEU A 359 -1.95 6.44 -9.41
C LEU A 359 -3.11 6.33 -10.41
N THR A 360 -2.77 6.24 -11.69
CA THR A 360 -3.74 6.09 -12.78
C THR A 360 -4.54 4.79 -12.66
N ALA A 361 -3.88 3.66 -12.39
CA ALA A 361 -4.54 2.37 -12.21
C ALA A 361 -5.56 2.40 -11.07
N MET A 362 -5.20 3.01 -9.95
CA MET A 362 -6.10 3.20 -8.81
C MET A 362 -7.27 4.13 -9.15
N GLN A 363 -7.03 5.24 -9.86
CA GLN A 363 -8.10 6.14 -10.31
C GLN A 363 -9.09 5.43 -11.24
N VAL A 364 -8.58 4.67 -12.21
CA VAL A 364 -9.40 3.91 -13.16
C VAL A 364 -10.22 2.86 -12.43
N ALA A 365 -9.63 2.09 -11.52
CA ALA A 365 -10.35 1.08 -10.74
C ALA A 365 -11.47 1.68 -9.85
N ALA A 366 -11.29 2.91 -9.39
CA ALA A 366 -12.27 3.62 -8.55
C ALA A 366 -13.30 4.44 -9.36
N ASP A 367 -13.15 4.58 -10.67
CA ASP A 367 -14.06 5.38 -11.51
C ASP A 367 -15.43 4.69 -11.61
N PRO A 368 -16.54 5.38 -11.28
CA PRO A 368 -17.88 4.78 -11.38
C PRO A 368 -18.23 4.29 -12.80
N ARG A 369 -17.70 4.92 -13.86
CA ARG A 369 -17.91 4.50 -15.24
C ARG A 369 -17.25 3.14 -15.50
N VAL A 370 -16.09 2.92 -14.90
CA VAL A 370 -15.35 1.65 -14.98
C VAL A 370 -16.07 0.57 -14.18
N ALA A 371 -16.51 0.87 -12.97
CA ALA A 371 -17.30 -0.07 -12.17
C ALA A 371 -18.62 -0.49 -12.82
N ALA A 372 -19.22 0.38 -13.65
CA ALA A 372 -20.47 0.10 -14.37
C ALA A 372 -20.25 -0.63 -15.72
N GLY A 373 -19.05 -0.54 -16.31
CA GLY A 373 -18.80 -1.01 -17.68
C GLY A 373 -17.69 -2.05 -17.83
N PHE A 374 -16.95 -2.36 -16.77
CA PHE A 374 -15.81 -3.28 -16.82
C PHE A 374 -15.69 -4.10 -15.54
N SER A 375 -15.14 -5.31 -15.65
CA SER A 375 -14.92 -6.22 -14.51
C SER A 375 -13.45 -6.18 -14.06
N VAL A 376 -13.06 -5.12 -13.31
CA VAL A 376 -11.70 -5.03 -12.75
C VAL A 376 -11.56 -5.99 -11.56
N ALA A 377 -10.67 -6.97 -11.67
CA ALA A 377 -10.40 -7.96 -10.64
C ALA A 377 -9.16 -7.63 -9.80
N ALA A 378 -8.10 -7.13 -10.44
CA ALA A 378 -6.81 -6.92 -9.80
C ALA A 378 -6.17 -5.57 -10.18
N VAL A 379 -5.46 -4.96 -9.23
CA VAL A 379 -4.63 -3.77 -9.45
C VAL A 379 -3.22 -4.03 -8.93
N VAL A 380 -2.19 -3.78 -9.73
CA VAL A 380 -0.79 -3.79 -9.33
C VAL A 380 -0.26 -2.37 -9.36
N THR A 381 0.36 -1.92 -8.29
CA THR A 381 1.11 -0.66 -8.31
C THR A 381 2.56 -0.87 -7.87
N ALA A 382 3.49 -0.28 -8.57
CA ALA A 382 4.90 -0.28 -8.24
C ALA A 382 5.39 1.15 -8.05
N GLY A 383 5.91 1.49 -6.87
CA GLY A 383 6.47 2.80 -6.57
C GLY A 383 5.47 3.97 -6.67
N ALA A 384 4.21 3.77 -6.31
CA ALA A 384 3.17 4.79 -6.47
C ALA A 384 2.62 5.30 -5.12
N PRO A 385 2.43 6.61 -4.94
CA PRO A 385 1.89 7.21 -3.73
C PRO A 385 0.35 7.12 -3.72
N VAL A 386 -0.20 5.98 -3.29
CA VAL A 386 -1.63 5.64 -3.43
C VAL A 386 -2.38 5.50 -2.10
N ALA A 387 -1.77 5.88 -0.98
CA ALA A 387 -2.38 5.70 0.35
C ALA A 387 -3.72 6.41 0.50
N GLY A 388 -3.85 7.63 -0.03
CA GLY A 388 -5.08 8.42 0.02
C GLY A 388 -6.19 7.98 -0.94
N MET A 389 -5.94 6.97 -1.81
CA MET A 389 -6.90 6.56 -2.83
C MET A 389 -7.78 5.41 -2.35
N SER A 390 -9.05 5.42 -2.72
CA SER A 390 -10.00 4.34 -2.44
C SER A 390 -9.95 3.25 -3.52
N LEU A 391 -10.41 2.04 -3.16
CA LEU A 391 -10.55 0.92 -4.07
C LEU A 391 -11.88 0.22 -3.81
N PRO A 392 -12.66 -0.17 -4.84
CA PRO A 392 -13.88 -0.94 -4.66
C PRO A 392 -13.62 -2.28 -3.94
N ALA A 393 -14.55 -2.70 -3.07
CA ALA A 393 -14.36 -3.88 -2.21
C ALA A 393 -14.12 -5.20 -2.99
N GLY A 394 -14.63 -5.30 -4.22
CA GLY A 394 -14.46 -6.48 -5.09
C GLY A 394 -13.10 -6.55 -5.80
N VAL A 395 -12.33 -5.46 -5.81
CA VAL A 395 -11.04 -5.38 -6.48
C VAL A 395 -9.92 -5.67 -5.48
N GLN A 396 -8.98 -6.55 -5.85
CA GLN A 396 -7.78 -6.83 -5.04
C GLN A 396 -6.60 -5.98 -5.53
N ALA A 397 -5.82 -5.41 -4.60
CA ALA A 397 -4.62 -4.67 -4.96
C ALA A 397 -3.36 -5.22 -4.29
N LEU A 398 -2.26 -5.24 -5.07
CA LEU A 398 -0.90 -5.42 -4.58
C LEU A 398 -0.10 -4.14 -4.84
N HIS A 399 0.33 -3.49 -3.77
CA HIS A 399 1.21 -2.33 -3.81
C HIS A 399 2.64 -2.78 -3.50
N LEU A 400 3.56 -2.57 -4.43
CA LEU A 400 4.97 -2.84 -4.23
C LEU A 400 5.68 -1.53 -3.90
N GLU A 401 6.39 -1.51 -2.78
CA GLU A 401 7.11 -0.33 -2.28
C GLU A 401 8.52 -0.69 -1.86
N HIS A 402 9.45 0.25 -2.01
CA HIS A 402 10.81 0.14 -1.47
C HIS A 402 11.01 1.17 -0.37
N LEU A 403 11.66 0.78 0.73
CA LEU A 403 11.96 1.69 1.85
C LEU A 403 12.78 2.91 1.43
N GLN A 404 13.58 2.77 0.35
CA GLN A 404 14.45 3.82 -0.17
C GLN A 404 13.80 4.65 -1.28
N ASP A 405 12.60 4.26 -1.75
CA ASP A 405 11.86 4.99 -2.79
C ASP A 405 11.09 6.17 -2.18
N GLY A 406 11.59 7.37 -2.41
CA GLY A 406 10.94 8.60 -1.93
C GLY A 406 9.64 8.95 -2.64
N VAL A 407 9.35 8.34 -3.81
CA VAL A 407 8.10 8.64 -4.55
C VAL A 407 6.89 8.07 -3.82
N THR A 408 7.00 6.89 -3.22
CA THR A 408 5.91 6.29 -2.43
C THR A 408 5.53 7.13 -1.20
N ALA A 409 6.42 8.02 -0.76
CA ALA A 409 6.20 8.92 0.38
C ALA A 409 5.41 10.20 0.02
N LEU A 410 5.17 10.49 -1.27
CA LEU A 410 4.60 11.76 -1.71
C LEU A 410 3.13 11.96 -1.32
N ASP A 411 2.44 10.94 -0.89
CA ASP A 411 1.09 11.03 -0.31
C ASP A 411 1.08 11.24 1.22
N GLY A 412 2.26 11.30 1.86
CA GLY A 412 2.41 11.60 3.28
C GLY A 412 1.82 10.55 4.23
N ALA A 413 1.55 9.33 3.75
CA ALA A 413 0.93 8.27 4.54
C ALA A 413 1.36 6.88 4.05
N HIS A 414 1.20 5.87 4.92
CA HIS A 414 1.26 4.47 4.52
C HIS A 414 -0.06 4.03 3.89
N ASN A 415 0.01 3.08 2.97
CA ASN A 415 -1.19 2.46 2.44
C ASN A 415 -2.05 1.87 3.56
N PRO A 416 -3.39 2.00 3.47
CA PRO A 416 -4.27 1.48 4.51
C PRO A 416 -4.22 -0.04 4.57
N GLY A 417 -4.13 -0.58 5.79
CA GLY A 417 -4.17 -2.01 6.05
C GLY A 417 -5.59 -2.57 5.99
N VAL A 418 -6.21 -2.60 4.80
CA VAL A 418 -7.56 -3.12 4.58
C VAL A 418 -7.54 -4.44 3.81
N ALA A 419 -8.62 -5.21 3.89
CA ALA A 419 -8.66 -6.61 3.44
C ALA A 419 -8.37 -6.82 1.93
N ASN A 420 -8.67 -5.84 1.09
CA ASN A 420 -8.49 -5.92 -0.36
C ASN A 420 -7.28 -5.14 -0.88
N ARG A 421 -6.42 -4.64 0.02
CA ARG A 421 -5.18 -3.95 -0.34
C ARG A 421 -4.01 -4.57 0.42
N THR A 422 -3.09 -5.15 -0.31
CA THR A 422 -1.85 -5.74 0.23
C THR A 422 -0.68 -4.87 -0.17
N THR A 423 0.09 -4.37 0.78
CA THR A 423 1.33 -3.64 0.52
C THR A 423 2.51 -4.52 0.89
N LEU A 424 3.42 -4.71 -0.04
CA LEU A 424 4.69 -5.39 0.16
C LEU A 424 5.79 -4.34 0.15
N VAL A 425 6.36 -4.07 1.32
CA VAL A 425 7.45 -3.12 1.50
C VAL A 425 8.76 -3.90 1.54
N ARG A 426 9.71 -3.53 0.68
CA ARG A 426 11.03 -4.18 0.60
C ARG A 426 12.15 -3.23 0.97
N ASP A 427 13.07 -3.71 1.82
CA ASP A 427 14.34 -3.07 2.06
C ASP A 427 15.37 -3.52 1.00
N LEU A 428 15.67 -2.66 0.03
CA LEU A 428 16.68 -2.94 -0.99
C LEU A 428 18.10 -3.05 -0.39
N GLY A 429 18.36 -2.41 0.75
CA GLY A 429 19.62 -2.51 1.46
C GLY A 429 19.92 -3.93 1.95
N ALA A 430 18.88 -4.73 2.23
CA ALA A 430 18.98 -6.14 2.62
C ALA A 430 19.02 -7.11 1.40
N GLY A 431 18.86 -6.60 0.18
CA GLY A 431 18.81 -7.38 -1.05
C GLY A 431 20.18 -7.79 -1.61
N ASP A 432 20.21 -8.19 -2.87
CA ASP A 432 21.42 -8.56 -3.61
C ASP A 432 22.30 -7.35 -3.96
N LYS A 433 23.34 -7.56 -4.77
CA LYS A 433 24.26 -6.47 -5.18
C LYS A 433 23.55 -5.41 -6.01
N ALA A 434 22.61 -5.79 -6.88
CA ALA A 434 21.88 -4.85 -7.74
C ALA A 434 20.90 -4.02 -6.89
N ASP A 435 20.21 -4.66 -5.95
CA ASP A 435 19.31 -3.99 -5.02
C ASP A 435 20.04 -2.99 -4.11
N ARG A 436 21.18 -3.40 -3.52
CA ARG A 436 21.99 -2.49 -2.72
C ARG A 436 22.55 -1.32 -3.53
N ALA A 437 22.86 -1.50 -4.81
CA ALA A 437 23.26 -0.40 -5.68
C ALA A 437 22.07 0.55 -5.95
N ALA A 438 20.89 0.02 -6.21
CA ALA A 438 19.66 0.79 -6.38
C ALA A 438 19.29 1.58 -5.10
N ALA A 439 19.50 1.00 -3.92
CA ALA A 439 19.24 1.61 -2.62
C ALA A 439 20.07 2.88 -2.34
N LEU A 440 21.11 3.17 -3.12
CA LEU A 440 21.98 4.34 -2.91
C LEU A 440 21.37 5.67 -3.36
N SER A 441 20.26 5.65 -4.11
CA SER A 441 19.59 6.86 -4.58
C SER A 441 18.09 6.68 -4.69
N ILE A 442 17.31 7.77 -4.54
CA ILE A 442 15.85 7.75 -4.76
C ILE A 442 15.54 7.32 -6.21
N ALA A 443 16.30 7.81 -7.18
CA ALA A 443 16.12 7.43 -8.58
C ALA A 443 16.32 5.93 -8.79
N GLY A 444 17.42 5.35 -8.30
CA GLY A 444 17.71 3.93 -8.44
C GLY A 444 16.69 3.04 -7.73
N SER A 445 16.24 3.43 -6.52
CA SER A 445 15.23 2.67 -5.78
C SER A 445 13.83 2.76 -6.39
N HIS A 446 13.59 3.79 -7.23
CA HIS A 446 12.33 4.00 -7.96
C HIS A 446 12.30 3.30 -9.33
N GLU A 447 13.42 2.83 -9.84
CA GLU A 447 13.48 2.19 -11.17
C GLU A 447 12.71 0.86 -11.20
N LEU A 448 12.00 0.63 -12.30
CA LEU A 448 11.12 -0.52 -12.49
C LEU A 448 11.84 -1.89 -12.38
N PRO A 449 13.09 -2.09 -12.84
CA PRO A 449 13.79 -3.36 -12.65
C PRO A 449 13.93 -3.81 -11.18
N GLY A 450 14.01 -2.87 -10.23
CA GLY A 450 13.96 -3.17 -8.80
C GLY A 450 12.59 -3.75 -8.39
N TYR A 451 11.52 -3.16 -8.90
CA TYR A 451 10.15 -3.61 -8.65
C TYR A 451 9.82 -4.95 -9.31
N VAL A 452 10.39 -5.23 -10.49
CA VAL A 452 10.29 -6.57 -11.12
C VAL A 452 10.87 -7.64 -10.19
N ARG A 453 12.08 -7.43 -9.64
CA ARG A 453 12.67 -8.37 -8.68
C ARG A 453 11.85 -8.49 -7.39
N THR A 454 11.22 -7.41 -6.96
CA THR A 454 10.32 -7.43 -5.80
C THR A 454 9.04 -8.22 -6.09
N ALA A 455 8.49 -8.11 -7.31
CA ALA A 455 7.37 -8.93 -7.76
C ALA A 455 7.73 -10.42 -7.82
N GLU A 456 8.92 -10.78 -8.32
CA GLU A 456 9.42 -12.16 -8.32
C GLU A 456 9.55 -12.76 -6.90
N LEU A 457 9.84 -11.92 -5.91
CA LEU A 457 9.84 -12.34 -4.49
C LEU A 457 8.40 -12.47 -3.97
N ALA A 458 7.50 -11.55 -4.34
CA ALA A 458 6.08 -11.62 -3.98
C ALA A 458 5.43 -12.92 -4.47
N GLU A 459 5.68 -13.31 -5.72
CA GLU A 459 5.16 -14.56 -6.34
C GLU A 459 5.60 -15.84 -5.61
N ARG A 460 6.71 -15.78 -4.89
CA ARG A 460 7.19 -16.90 -4.04
C ARG A 460 6.69 -16.83 -2.61
N SER A 461 5.93 -15.79 -2.27
CA SER A 461 5.46 -15.57 -0.91
C SER A 461 4.37 -16.57 -0.52
N THR A 462 4.47 -17.11 0.67
CA THR A 462 3.42 -17.93 1.28
C THR A 462 2.50 -17.12 2.18
N HIS A 463 2.62 -15.79 2.17
CA HIS A 463 1.78 -14.91 2.97
C HIS A 463 0.34 -14.91 2.44
N PRO A 464 -0.67 -15.20 3.26
CA PRO A 464 -2.05 -15.38 2.77
C PRO A 464 -2.63 -14.17 2.03
N SER A 465 -2.22 -12.94 2.40
CA SER A 465 -2.67 -11.73 1.69
C SER A 465 -2.12 -11.65 0.27
N VAL A 466 -0.85 -12.06 0.09
CA VAL A 466 -0.22 -12.09 -1.25
C VAL A 466 -0.87 -13.20 -2.09
N GLN A 467 -1.03 -14.39 -1.52
CA GLN A 467 -1.69 -15.50 -2.21
C GLN A 467 -3.13 -15.15 -2.66
N ARG A 468 -3.87 -14.42 -1.83
CA ARG A 468 -5.20 -13.96 -2.21
C ARG A 468 -5.19 -12.97 -3.37
N PHE A 469 -4.19 -12.10 -3.41
CA PHE A 469 -3.99 -11.23 -4.56
C PHE A 469 -3.61 -12.05 -5.81
N ASP A 470 -2.69 -13.02 -5.66
CA ASP A 470 -2.27 -13.90 -6.75
C ASP A 470 -3.45 -14.69 -7.33
N GLU A 471 -4.38 -15.16 -6.48
CA GLU A 471 -5.64 -15.79 -6.92
C GLU A 471 -6.48 -14.84 -7.79
N ALA A 472 -6.61 -13.57 -7.38
CA ALA A 472 -7.34 -12.57 -8.16
C ALA A 472 -6.64 -12.24 -9.48
N LEU A 473 -5.32 -12.12 -9.49
CA LEU A 473 -4.56 -11.90 -10.71
C LEU A 473 -4.61 -13.12 -11.64
N ALA A 474 -4.51 -14.34 -11.09
CA ALA A 474 -4.61 -15.58 -11.85
C ALA A 474 -5.99 -15.76 -12.50
N SER A 475 -7.07 -15.22 -11.92
CA SER A 475 -8.39 -15.20 -12.58
C SER A 475 -8.42 -14.40 -13.88
N VAL A 476 -7.44 -13.48 -14.05
CA VAL A 476 -7.26 -12.71 -15.29
C VAL A 476 -6.24 -13.37 -16.21
N LEU A 477 -5.08 -13.76 -15.67
CA LEU A 477 -3.97 -14.29 -16.49
C LEU A 477 -4.21 -15.73 -16.98
N GLY A 478 -5.07 -16.49 -16.29
CA GLY A 478 -5.26 -17.91 -16.55
C GLY A 478 -4.02 -18.73 -16.19
N ASP A 479 -3.78 -19.78 -16.95
CA ASP A 479 -2.64 -20.70 -16.78
C ASP A 479 -1.38 -20.31 -17.55
N GLY A 480 -1.37 -19.12 -18.15
CA GLY A 480 -0.26 -18.62 -18.96
C GLY A 480 -0.17 -19.19 -20.38
N THR A 481 -1.21 -19.91 -20.83
CA THR A 481 -1.27 -20.50 -22.19
C THR A 481 -2.15 -19.71 -23.16
N ALA A 482 -2.78 -18.62 -22.72
CA ALA A 482 -3.64 -17.79 -23.55
C ALA A 482 -2.88 -17.21 -24.78
N ALA A 483 -3.56 -17.10 -25.90
CA ALA A 483 -3.05 -16.34 -27.03
C ALA A 483 -3.13 -14.84 -26.71
N VAL A 484 -2.02 -14.12 -26.94
CA VAL A 484 -1.91 -12.70 -26.56
C VAL A 484 -1.92 -11.80 -27.78
N THR A 485 -2.83 -10.85 -27.78
CA THR A 485 -2.83 -9.71 -28.70
C THR A 485 -2.43 -8.45 -27.95
N ASP A 486 -1.24 -7.91 -28.21
CA ASP A 486 -0.75 -6.66 -27.59
C ASP A 486 -1.24 -5.46 -28.42
N LEU A 487 -2.18 -4.71 -27.84
CA LEU A 487 -2.72 -3.48 -28.38
C LEU A 487 -2.08 -2.30 -27.65
N ARG A 488 -1.62 -1.30 -28.37
CA ARG A 488 -1.05 -0.09 -27.77
C ARG A 488 -1.84 1.14 -28.22
N PHE A 489 -2.10 2.02 -27.28
CA PHE A 489 -2.82 3.27 -27.52
C PHE A 489 -1.99 4.44 -27.02
N VAL A 490 -1.87 5.49 -27.82
CA VAL A 490 -1.21 6.73 -27.41
C VAL A 490 -2.23 7.81 -27.12
N GLY A 491 -2.14 8.40 -25.95
CA GLY A 491 -2.91 9.58 -25.56
C GLY A 491 -2.11 10.85 -25.85
N VAL A 492 -2.77 11.86 -26.40
CA VAL A 492 -2.19 13.16 -26.67
C VAL A 492 -3.21 14.24 -26.27
N ARG A 493 -2.80 15.23 -25.47
CA ARG A 493 -3.64 16.42 -25.27
C ARG A 493 -3.61 17.29 -26.52
N THR A 494 -4.78 17.83 -26.87
CA THR A 494 -5.00 18.67 -28.06
C THR A 494 -5.57 20.02 -27.67
N PRO A 495 -5.41 21.05 -28.54
CA PRO A 495 -6.04 22.36 -28.36
C PRO A 495 -7.54 22.34 -28.14
#